data_956bb8e451a869feb7548e715132abb1
#
_entry.id   956bb8e451a869feb7548e715132abb1
#
_cell.length_a   1.000
_cell.length_b   1.000
_cell.length_c   1.000
_cell.angle_alpha   90.00
_cell.angle_beta   90.00
_cell.angle_gamma   90.00
#
_symmetry.space_group_name_H-M   'P 1'
#
loop_
_entity.id
_entity.type
_entity.pdbx_description
1 polymer ?
#
loop_
_entity_poly.entity_id
_entity_poly.type
_entity_poly.pdbx_seq_one_letter_code
_entity_poly.pdbx_strand_id
1 'polypeptide(L)'
;MKKIEAIIRKTKFEDVKDALKEINIEFFSYWDVRGIGNSHEARIYRGVTYDTSVIERTMLTIVVRDKNLEKTVNCIMQVGKTGEVGDGKIFVSELINSYRIRTGEQGDDSLFIKGKEE
;
A
#
# COMPACT_ATOMS: atom_id res chain seq x y z
N MET A 1 -15.83 3.86 -5.79
CA MET A 1 -14.37 3.77 -6.05
C MET A 1 -13.58 4.29 -4.89
N LYS A 2 -12.60 3.54 -4.42
CA LYS A 2 -11.77 3.93 -3.29
C LYS A 2 -10.31 3.92 -3.68
N LYS A 3 -9.59 4.91 -3.21
CA LYS A 3 -8.13 4.96 -3.31
C LYS A 3 -7.55 4.56 -1.97
N ILE A 4 -6.69 3.57 -2.01
CA ILE A 4 -5.97 3.07 -0.83
C ILE A 4 -4.52 3.48 -0.97
N GLU A 5 -4.02 4.17 0.04
CA GLU A 5 -2.60 4.49 0.13
C GLU A 5 -2.06 3.80 1.38
N ALA A 6 -1.16 2.87 1.19
CA ALA A 6 -0.62 2.06 2.29
C ALA A 6 0.88 2.27 2.40
N ILE A 7 1.32 2.67 3.58
CA ILE A 7 2.75 2.78 3.90
C ILE A 7 3.11 1.53 4.70
N ILE A 8 3.99 0.69 4.14
CA ILE A 8 4.38 -0.58 4.73
C ILE A 8 5.89 -0.69 4.86
N ARG A 9 6.35 -1.64 5.67
CA ARG A 9 7.78 -1.96 5.75
C ARG A 9 8.27 -2.51 4.42
N LYS A 10 9.45 -2.10 4.00
CA LYS A 10 10.07 -2.66 2.78
C LYS A 10 10.21 -4.18 2.85
N THR A 11 10.49 -4.71 4.03
CA THR A 11 10.64 -6.16 4.24
C THR A 11 9.34 -6.94 4.06
N LYS A 12 8.20 -6.26 4.09
CA LYS A 12 6.88 -6.87 3.91
C LYS A 12 6.33 -6.73 2.49
N PHE A 13 7.00 -5.97 1.62
CA PHE A 13 6.49 -5.65 0.29
C PHE A 13 6.20 -6.91 -0.53
N GLU A 14 7.15 -7.83 -0.64
CA GLU A 14 6.96 -9.04 -1.46
C GLU A 14 5.79 -9.89 -0.95
N ASP A 15 5.67 -10.06 0.36
CA ASP A 15 4.58 -10.83 0.95
C ASP A 15 3.22 -10.15 0.69
N VAL A 16 3.15 -8.83 0.83
CA VAL A 16 1.93 -8.06 0.55
C VAL A 16 1.56 -8.15 -0.92
N LYS A 17 2.52 -7.99 -1.81
CA LYS A 17 2.32 -8.10 -3.25
C LYS A 17 1.73 -9.46 -3.62
N ASP A 18 2.31 -10.53 -3.11
CA ASP A 18 1.85 -11.88 -3.40
C ASP A 18 0.46 -12.14 -2.83
N ALA A 19 0.19 -11.66 -1.63
CA ALA A 19 -1.12 -11.80 -0.99
C ALA A 19 -2.21 -11.02 -1.74
N LEU A 20 -1.90 -9.83 -2.23
CA LEU A 20 -2.84 -9.05 -3.05
C LEU A 20 -3.19 -9.78 -4.35
N LYS A 21 -2.20 -10.41 -4.99
CA LYS A 21 -2.43 -11.21 -6.19
C LYS A 21 -3.38 -12.38 -5.91
N GLU A 22 -3.26 -13.03 -4.77
CA GLU A 22 -4.14 -14.14 -4.40
C GLU A 22 -5.61 -13.72 -4.24
N ILE A 23 -5.88 -12.47 -3.91
CA ILE A 23 -7.24 -11.93 -3.85
C ILE A 23 -7.63 -11.17 -5.13
N ASN A 24 -6.88 -11.38 -6.20
CA ASN A 24 -7.11 -10.80 -7.53
C ASN A 24 -6.94 -9.27 -7.59
N ILE A 25 -6.12 -8.71 -6.73
CA ILE A 25 -5.70 -7.31 -6.80
C ILE A 25 -4.29 -7.29 -7.42
N GLU A 26 -4.23 -7.14 -8.73
CA GLU A 26 -2.98 -7.26 -9.48
C GLU A 26 -2.41 -5.91 -9.94
N PHE A 27 -3.21 -4.85 -9.91
CA PHE A 27 -2.80 -3.56 -10.44
C PHE A 27 -2.67 -2.53 -9.35
N PHE A 28 -1.46 -2.15 -9.05
CA PHE A 28 -1.16 -1.08 -8.11
C PHE A 28 0.19 -0.46 -8.45
N SER A 29 0.39 0.76 -7.99
CA SER A 29 1.67 1.45 -8.11
C SER A 29 2.36 1.44 -6.76
N TYR A 30 3.69 1.47 -6.75
CA TYR A 30 4.45 1.55 -5.51
C TYR A 30 5.74 2.31 -5.71
N TRP A 31 6.24 2.89 -4.64
CA TRP A 31 7.51 3.60 -4.63
C TRP A 31 8.08 3.68 -3.22
N ASP A 32 9.36 3.98 -3.15
CA ASP A 32 10.03 4.17 -1.87
C ASP A 32 9.71 5.55 -1.33
N VAL A 33 9.43 5.62 -0.02
CA VAL A 33 9.17 6.86 0.69
C VAL A 33 10.03 6.94 1.94
N ARG A 34 10.28 8.15 2.38
CA ARG A 34 10.88 8.43 3.69
C ARG A 34 9.87 9.19 4.51
N GLY A 35 9.78 8.84 5.76
CA GLY A 35 8.85 9.50 6.67
C GLY A 35 9.48 9.69 8.03
N ILE A 36 8.78 10.45 8.85
CA ILE A 36 9.12 10.62 10.25
C ILE A 36 8.03 9.94 11.05
N GLY A 37 8.42 9.07 11.97
CA GLY A 37 7.48 8.30 12.77
C GLY A 37 7.94 8.13 14.20
N ASN A 38 7.17 7.34 14.95
CA ASN A 38 7.42 7.09 16.37
C ASN A 38 8.38 5.93 16.63
N SER A 39 8.98 5.36 15.59
CA SER A 39 9.96 4.29 15.73
C SER A 39 11.31 4.92 16.02
N HIS A 40 11.57 5.22 17.29
CA HIS A 40 12.83 5.82 17.73
C HIS A 40 13.81 4.73 18.11
N GLU A 41 14.71 4.41 17.23
CA GLU A 41 15.88 3.60 17.55
C GLU A 41 17.12 4.45 17.38
N ALA A 42 17.76 4.80 18.50
CA ALA A 42 19.07 5.42 18.46
C ALA A 42 20.11 4.33 18.15
N ARG A 43 20.87 4.50 17.09
CA ARG A 43 21.97 3.61 16.72
C ARG A 43 23.29 4.34 16.92
N ILE A 44 24.25 3.64 17.49
CA ILE A 44 25.60 4.15 17.66
C ILE A 44 26.49 3.43 16.63
N TYR A 45 27.16 4.22 15.80
CA TYR A 45 28.14 3.71 14.85
C TYR A 45 29.45 4.49 15.03
N ARG A 46 30.53 3.79 15.35
CA ARG A 46 31.85 4.39 15.63
C ARG A 46 31.78 5.52 16.69
N GLY A 47 30.97 5.32 17.72
CA GLY A 47 30.80 6.28 18.79
C GLY A 47 29.94 7.49 18.49
N VAL A 48 29.31 7.54 17.31
CA VAL A 48 28.40 8.62 16.91
C VAL A 48 26.96 8.10 16.98
N THR A 49 26.10 8.86 17.67
CA THR A 49 24.65 8.56 17.71
C THR A 49 23.98 9.13 16.49
N TYR A 50 23.28 8.29 15.75
CA TYR A 50 22.49 8.70 14.59
C TYR A 50 21.02 8.80 14.95
N ASP A 51 20.37 9.84 14.42
CA ASP A 51 18.91 9.99 14.53
C ASP A 51 18.23 8.99 13.57
N THR A 52 17.43 8.08 14.13
CA THR A 52 16.67 7.09 13.38
C THR A 52 15.17 7.41 13.31
N SER A 53 14.80 8.69 13.58
CA SER A 53 13.41 9.13 13.43
C SER A 53 12.95 9.14 11.96
N VAL A 54 13.88 9.27 11.01
CA VAL A 54 13.61 9.15 9.59
C VAL A 54 13.60 7.67 9.22
N ILE A 55 12.47 7.20 8.71
CA ILE A 55 12.29 5.80 8.36
C ILE A 55 12.00 5.64 6.87
N GLU A 56 12.57 4.59 6.29
CA GLU A 56 12.32 4.23 4.90
C GLU A 56 11.21 3.20 4.84
N ARG A 57 10.26 3.41 3.94
CA ARG A 57 9.07 2.56 3.76
C ARG A 57 8.74 2.43 2.28
N THR A 58 7.80 1.57 1.98
CA THR A 58 7.21 1.45 0.64
C THR A 58 5.78 1.97 0.69
N MET A 59 5.45 2.86 -0.25
CA MET A 59 4.08 3.33 -0.45
C MET A 59 3.43 2.51 -1.55
N LEU A 60 2.23 1.99 -1.28
CA LEU A 60 1.36 1.39 -2.29
C LEU A 60 0.20 2.33 -2.57
N THR A 61 -0.17 2.49 -3.82
CA THR A 61 -1.39 3.18 -4.22
C THR A 61 -2.24 2.23 -5.04
N ILE A 62 -3.43 1.95 -4.54
CA ILE A 62 -4.35 0.98 -5.13
C ILE A 62 -5.71 1.62 -5.26
N VAL A 63 -6.30 1.57 -6.45
CA VAL A 63 -7.67 2.01 -6.65
C VAL A 63 -8.53 0.77 -6.86
N VAL A 64 -9.59 0.64 -6.06
CA VAL A 64 -10.47 -0.53 -6.07
C VAL A 64 -11.93 -0.12 -6.16
N ARG A 65 -12.76 -1.05 -6.65
CA ARG A 65 -14.21 -0.91 -6.53
C ARG A 65 -14.60 -0.99 -5.06
N ASP A 66 -15.71 -0.38 -4.69
CA ASP A 66 -16.16 -0.35 -3.29
C ASP A 66 -16.27 -1.75 -2.69
N LYS A 67 -16.73 -2.73 -3.48
CA LYS A 67 -16.87 -4.12 -3.02
C LYS A 67 -15.54 -4.77 -2.61
N ASN A 68 -14.42 -4.25 -3.11
CA ASN A 68 -13.10 -4.81 -2.86
C ASN A 68 -12.32 -4.08 -1.76
N LEU A 69 -12.89 -3.02 -1.19
CA LEU A 69 -12.19 -2.20 -0.20
C LEU A 69 -11.79 -3.00 1.03
N GLU A 70 -12.74 -3.65 1.67
CA GLU A 70 -12.46 -4.35 2.94
C GLU A 70 -11.47 -5.48 2.77
N LYS A 71 -11.63 -6.31 1.73
CA LYS A 71 -10.71 -7.43 1.51
C LYS A 71 -9.28 -6.94 1.24
N THR A 72 -9.14 -5.83 0.51
CA THR A 72 -7.82 -5.26 0.19
C THR A 72 -7.16 -4.70 1.44
N VAL A 73 -7.88 -3.89 2.21
CA VAL A 73 -7.37 -3.31 3.46
C VAL A 73 -7.00 -4.41 4.45
N ASN A 74 -7.88 -5.40 4.65
CA ASN A 74 -7.62 -6.50 5.57
C ASN A 74 -6.41 -7.33 5.15
N CYS A 75 -6.23 -7.57 3.86
CA CYS A 75 -5.06 -8.27 3.32
C CYS A 75 -3.76 -7.54 3.67
N ILE A 76 -3.71 -6.24 3.43
CA ILE A 76 -2.52 -5.43 3.71
C ILE A 76 -2.23 -5.42 5.22
N MET A 77 -3.25 -5.24 6.05
CA MET A 77 -3.09 -5.24 7.50
C MET A 77 -2.57 -6.58 8.03
N GLN A 78 -3.15 -7.68 7.58
CA GLN A 78 -2.77 -9.02 8.05
C GLN A 78 -1.33 -9.38 7.68
N VAL A 79 -0.95 -9.08 6.45
CA VAL A 79 0.36 -9.50 5.91
C VAL A 79 1.45 -8.49 6.25
N GLY A 80 1.11 -7.21 6.30
CA GLY A 80 2.07 -6.12 6.52
C GLY A 80 2.48 -5.91 7.97
N LYS A 81 1.71 -6.42 8.93
CA LYS A 81 1.98 -6.15 10.34
C LYS A 81 3.08 -7.06 10.91
N THR A 82 3.88 -6.50 11.81
CA THR A 82 4.79 -7.25 12.67
C THR A 82 4.31 -7.25 14.13
N GLY A 83 3.44 -6.29 14.49
CA GLY A 83 3.04 -6.02 15.87
C GLY A 83 3.90 -4.96 16.54
N GLU A 84 4.94 -4.50 15.86
CA GLU A 84 5.85 -3.49 16.38
C GLU A 84 5.44 -2.09 15.95
N VAL A 85 5.82 -1.08 16.73
CA VAL A 85 5.67 0.33 16.34
C VAL A 85 6.43 0.55 15.04
N GLY A 86 5.81 1.25 14.09
CA GLY A 86 6.42 1.51 12.80
C GLY A 86 5.92 0.61 11.67
N ASP A 87 4.88 -0.18 11.90
CA ASP A 87 4.28 -1.04 10.86
C ASP A 87 3.65 -0.26 9.71
N GLY A 88 3.39 1.02 9.90
CA GLY A 88 2.84 1.88 8.87
C GLY A 88 1.37 2.19 9.06
N LYS A 89 0.77 2.72 8.00
CA LYS A 89 -0.64 3.16 8.02
C LYS A 89 -1.29 2.93 6.67
N ILE A 90 -2.60 2.83 6.68
CA ILE A 90 -3.41 2.76 5.48
C ILE A 90 -4.37 3.94 5.49
N PHE A 91 -4.38 4.69 4.40
CA PHE A 91 -5.30 5.80 4.19
C PHE A 91 -6.28 5.43 3.09
N VAL A 92 -7.54 5.72 3.31
CA VAL A 92 -8.60 5.46 2.33
C VAL A 92 -9.28 6.76 1.99
N SER A 93 -9.45 7.04 0.71
CA SER A 93 -10.17 8.21 0.23
C SER A 93 -11.12 7.82 -0.89
N GLU A 94 -12.17 8.62 -1.05
CA GLU A 94 -13.11 8.47 -2.17
C GLU A 94 -12.47 9.01 -3.44
N LEU A 95 -12.51 8.22 -4.51
CA LEU A 95 -12.05 8.65 -5.82
C LEU A 95 -13.27 9.03 -6.67
N ILE A 96 -13.22 10.23 -7.27
CA ILE A 96 -14.34 10.73 -8.05
C ILE A 96 -14.55 9.92 -9.34
N ASN A 97 -13.47 9.61 -10.06
CA ASN A 97 -13.57 8.86 -11.30
C ASN A 97 -12.21 8.26 -11.69
N SER A 98 -12.25 7.33 -12.62
CA SER A 98 -11.08 6.70 -13.20
C SER A 98 -11.33 6.48 -14.68
N TYR A 99 -10.29 6.63 -15.50
CA TYR A 99 -10.36 6.47 -16.94
C TYR A 99 -9.25 5.54 -17.41
N ARG A 100 -9.60 4.60 -18.27
CA ARG A 100 -8.57 3.79 -18.95
C ARG A 100 -8.10 4.55 -20.20
N ILE A 101 -6.84 4.85 -20.27
CA ILE A 101 -6.28 5.66 -21.36
C ILE A 101 -6.51 5.00 -22.72
N ARG A 102 -6.29 3.68 -22.80
CA ARG A 102 -6.39 2.96 -24.08
C ARG A 102 -7.80 2.95 -24.67
N THR A 103 -8.81 2.82 -23.84
CA THR A 103 -10.18 2.58 -24.30
C THR A 103 -11.14 3.73 -24.02
N GLY A 104 -10.79 4.63 -23.09
CA GLY A 104 -11.67 5.68 -22.60
C GLY A 104 -12.75 5.18 -21.64
N GLU A 105 -12.73 3.91 -21.24
CA GLU A 105 -13.67 3.39 -20.25
C GLU A 105 -13.53 4.15 -18.94
N GLN A 106 -14.65 4.41 -18.28
CA GLN A 106 -14.73 5.22 -17.07
C GLN A 106 -15.32 4.40 -15.91
N GLY A 107 -15.09 4.93 -14.70
CA GLY A 107 -15.68 4.37 -13.49
C GLY A 107 -15.17 2.98 -13.22
N ASP A 108 -16.01 2.14 -12.65
CA ASP A 108 -15.64 0.78 -12.26
C ASP A 108 -15.12 -0.06 -13.42
N ASP A 109 -15.63 0.17 -14.63
CA ASP A 109 -15.20 -0.54 -15.84
C ASP A 109 -13.74 -0.28 -16.18
N SER A 110 -13.17 0.81 -15.72
CA SER A 110 -11.74 1.11 -15.90
C SER A 110 -10.82 0.39 -14.92
N LEU A 111 -11.39 -0.25 -13.90
CA LEU A 111 -10.63 -0.84 -12.80
C LEU A 111 -10.38 -2.34 -12.96
N PHE A 112 -10.95 -2.97 -13.97
CA PHE A 112 -10.72 -4.38 -14.23
C PHE A 112 -10.77 -4.68 -15.72
N ILE A 113 -10.24 -5.83 -16.10
CA ILE A 113 -10.32 -6.35 -17.46
C ILE A 113 -11.43 -7.39 -17.46
N LYS A 114 -12.35 -7.32 -18.43
CA LYS A 114 -13.43 -8.31 -18.59
C LYS A 114 -12.86 -9.71 -18.66
N GLY A 115 -13.39 -10.60 -17.82
CA GLY A 115 -12.90 -11.96 -17.67
C GLY A 115 -11.79 -12.13 -16.62
N LYS A 116 -11.26 -11.02 -16.06
CA LYS A 116 -10.30 -11.01 -14.96
C LYS A 116 -10.78 -10.09 -13.86
N GLU A 117 -11.99 -10.28 -13.41
CA GLU A 117 -12.56 -9.44 -12.36
C GLU A 117 -11.87 -9.64 -11.02
N GLU A 118 -11.57 -8.53 -10.40
CA GLU A 118 -11.05 -8.50 -9.04
C GLU A 118 -12.05 -9.03 -8.02
#